data_a927fc282425a55673c1d70aa8600d84
#
_entry.id   a927fc282425a55673c1d70aa8600d84
#
_cell.length_a   1.000
_cell.length_b   1.000
_cell.length_c   1.000
_cell.angle_alpha   90.00
_cell.angle_beta   90.00
_cell.angle_gamma   90.00
#
_symmetry.space_group_name_H-M   'P 1'
#
loop_
_entity.id
_entity.type
_entity.pdbx_description
1 polymer ?
#
loop_
_entity_poly.entity_id
_entity_poly.type
_entity_poly.pdbx_seq_one_letter_code
_entity_poly.pdbx_strand_id
1 'polypeptide(L)'
;MKRICQLCLLALLLVACKPNNNVENSVELSATMVVLQVGQDTIVEAIVSPRGTTVEWSSEDEQVATVFSGIIVAVGEGMTTITAKAGTASANCVVIVEEGTPAQAITPDDDLSDAVRRLPRSNKRGVSFSNPFFVEDVAILSSGISWVYNWGPTPSSSFDTEFGKYDIDFIPMAWNASYDKSRIRTFVQAHPGCKYLLAFNEPNLKDQARMTPTEAAAKWPELKAFAAEVGLQLVSPAMNYGTLDGYSDPIKWLDEFFACPEVSLDDVSAIALHCYMGAAGAMKSFIDRFDKYSKPIWMTEFCGWEAPVTSEQTQLEYMSETVLMLEADPRVQRYAWFIARGSGSITNKPWNQLLTKTEPYTLSSQGLIYTSLTSFDKTTWLNPAKHILMNTCSSVCSLADANALASPRFLPANDAYGTLYMSNVTSGKWVEFQVDAEKNLSTLNLCYLAYSKSNLQISVDGAVVATVELPRSADDAWHILSEKIALTQGKHTIRLQNLSGNMNIHWMIFN
;
A
#
# COMPACT_ATOMS: atom_id res chain seq x y z
N MET A 1 -41.36 88.06 -21.06
CA MET A 1 -40.84 87.09 -20.16
C MET A 1 -40.89 85.74 -20.89
N LYS A 2 -39.86 85.47 -21.67
CA LYS A 2 -39.85 84.31 -22.58
C LYS A 2 -38.77 83.34 -22.12
N ARG A 3 -39.15 82.10 -21.88
CA ARG A 3 -38.20 81.03 -21.62
C ARG A 3 -37.93 80.29 -22.95
N ILE A 4 -36.71 80.24 -23.33
CA ILE A 4 -36.20 79.50 -24.50
C ILE A 4 -35.80 78.09 -24.00
N CYS A 5 -36.39 77.09 -24.62
CA CYS A 5 -36.09 75.64 -24.37
C CYS A 5 -35.01 75.23 -25.34
N GLN A 6 -33.81 74.85 -24.84
CA GLN A 6 -32.77 74.23 -25.66
C GLN A 6 -32.85 72.68 -25.54
N LEU A 7 -33.09 72.06 -26.66
CA LEU A 7 -32.93 70.58 -26.79
C LEU A 7 -31.45 70.29 -26.88
N CYS A 8 -30.94 69.46 -25.93
CA CYS A 8 -29.66 68.80 -26.08
C CYS A 8 -29.90 67.36 -26.60
N LEU A 9 -29.35 67.13 -27.79
CA LEU A 9 -29.31 65.79 -28.39
C LEU A 9 -28.18 65.00 -27.71
N LEU A 10 -28.54 63.92 -26.98
CA LEU A 10 -27.60 63.01 -26.33
C LEU A 10 -27.29 61.87 -27.31
N ALA A 11 -26.11 61.86 -27.90
CA ALA A 11 -25.63 60.75 -28.68
C ALA A 11 -25.17 59.63 -27.73
N LEU A 12 -25.88 58.50 -27.68
CA LEU A 12 -25.46 57.28 -26.99
C LEU A 12 -24.32 56.60 -27.77
N LEU A 13 -23.14 56.73 -27.31
CA LEU A 13 -22.01 55.87 -27.71
C LEU A 13 -22.17 54.53 -26.97
N LEU A 14 -22.65 53.50 -27.68
CA LEU A 14 -22.59 52.13 -27.23
C LEU A 14 -21.13 51.65 -27.29
N VAL A 15 -20.44 51.72 -26.16
CA VAL A 15 -19.18 50.99 -25.97
C VAL A 15 -19.54 49.54 -25.71
N ALA A 16 -19.37 48.70 -26.72
CA ALA A 16 -19.44 47.25 -26.55
C ALA A 16 -18.25 46.82 -25.70
N CYS A 17 -18.44 46.66 -24.38
CA CYS A 17 -17.52 45.88 -23.55
C CYS A 17 -17.56 44.43 -24.04
N LYS A 18 -16.55 43.96 -24.72
CA LYS A 18 -16.27 42.55 -24.88
C LYS A 18 -15.97 42.02 -23.47
N PRO A 19 -16.64 40.95 -22.98
CA PRO A 19 -16.23 40.33 -21.74
C PRO A 19 -14.82 39.76 -21.96
N ASN A 20 -13.87 40.26 -21.19
CA ASN A 20 -12.53 39.69 -21.15
C ASN A 20 -12.62 38.43 -20.33
N ASN A 21 -12.87 37.28 -20.99
CA ASN A 21 -12.93 35.96 -20.34
C ASN A 21 -11.50 35.41 -20.09
N ASN A 22 -10.58 36.22 -19.62
CA ASN A 22 -9.38 35.71 -19.01
C ASN A 22 -9.74 35.30 -17.57
N VAL A 23 -10.17 34.05 -17.38
CA VAL A 23 -10.20 33.46 -16.04
C VAL A 23 -8.74 33.30 -15.64
N GLU A 24 -8.27 34.18 -14.74
CA GLU A 24 -6.92 34.05 -14.18
C GLU A 24 -6.87 32.75 -13.36
N ASN A 25 -5.90 31.90 -13.67
CA ASN A 25 -5.64 30.73 -12.86
C ASN A 25 -5.14 31.18 -11.49
N SER A 26 -5.60 30.50 -10.44
CA SER A 26 -5.03 30.63 -9.10
C SER A 26 -4.72 29.27 -8.53
N VAL A 27 -3.70 29.21 -7.69
CA VAL A 27 -3.35 28.03 -6.91
C VAL A 27 -3.01 28.47 -5.49
N GLU A 28 -3.55 27.78 -4.51
CA GLU A 28 -3.30 27.96 -3.08
C GLU A 28 -2.96 26.59 -2.49
N LEU A 29 -2.00 26.53 -1.57
CA LEU A 29 -1.57 25.30 -0.92
C LEU A 29 -2.14 25.21 0.50
N SER A 30 -2.50 24.00 0.93
CA SER A 30 -2.95 23.72 2.30
C SER A 30 -1.88 24.00 3.36
N ALA A 31 -0.59 24.05 2.97
CA ALA A 31 0.53 24.44 3.81
C ALA A 31 1.58 25.19 2.99
N THR A 32 2.15 26.25 3.58
CA THR A 32 3.25 27.02 3.00
C THR A 32 4.62 26.60 3.53
N MET A 33 4.63 25.81 4.59
CA MET A 33 5.84 25.22 5.18
C MET A 33 5.48 23.88 5.83
N VAL A 34 6.36 22.90 5.67
CA VAL A 34 6.34 21.61 6.37
C VAL A 34 7.74 21.28 6.89
N VAL A 35 7.78 20.62 8.06
CA VAL A 35 9.03 20.10 8.64
C VAL A 35 8.88 18.59 8.70
N LEU A 36 9.80 17.87 8.10
CA LEU A 36 9.82 16.41 8.01
C LEU A 36 11.17 15.88 8.48
N GLN A 37 11.22 14.65 8.90
CA GLN A 37 12.48 13.91 9.07
C GLN A 37 12.76 13.09 7.80
N VAL A 38 14.03 12.78 7.56
CA VAL A 38 14.41 11.92 6.43
C VAL A 38 13.56 10.63 6.44
N GLY A 39 12.96 10.31 5.29
CA GLY A 39 12.06 9.18 5.11
C GLY A 39 10.58 9.44 5.47
N GLN A 40 10.23 10.58 6.03
CA GLN A 40 8.83 10.97 6.24
C GLN A 40 8.21 11.55 4.98
N ASP A 41 6.88 11.44 4.89
CA ASP A 41 6.08 12.09 3.85
C ASP A 41 4.91 12.89 4.46
N THR A 42 4.39 13.79 3.65
CA THR A 42 3.17 14.54 3.96
C THR A 42 2.42 14.86 2.68
N ILE A 43 1.15 15.24 2.83
CA ILE A 43 0.33 15.68 1.69
C ILE A 43 0.10 17.19 1.82
N VAL A 44 0.43 17.92 0.77
CA VAL A 44 0.06 19.32 0.61
C VAL A 44 -0.92 19.42 -0.55
N GLU A 45 -2.16 19.79 -0.25
CA GLU A 45 -3.20 19.92 -1.24
C GLU A 45 -3.08 21.24 -1.99
N ALA A 46 -3.33 21.21 -3.31
CA ALA A 46 -3.43 22.41 -4.14
C ALA A 46 -4.91 22.70 -4.46
N ILE A 47 -5.39 23.84 -4.00
CA ILE A 47 -6.71 24.38 -4.32
C ILE A 47 -6.58 25.28 -5.54
N VAL A 48 -7.21 24.91 -6.64
CA VAL A 48 -7.07 25.61 -7.94
C VAL A 48 -8.38 26.24 -8.40
N SER A 49 -8.27 27.37 -9.07
CA SER A 49 -9.37 28.00 -9.81
C SER A 49 -8.88 28.34 -11.24
N PRO A 50 -9.65 27.99 -12.28
CA PRO A 50 -10.92 27.24 -12.26
C PRO A 50 -10.74 25.80 -11.77
N ARG A 51 -11.79 25.25 -11.17
CA ARG A 51 -11.78 23.89 -10.64
C ARG A 51 -11.50 22.88 -11.76
N GLY A 52 -10.56 21.95 -11.54
CA GLY A 52 -10.14 20.95 -12.52
C GLY A 52 -8.93 21.37 -13.37
N THR A 53 -8.31 22.52 -13.09
CA THR A 53 -7.03 22.89 -13.69
C THR A 53 -5.97 21.88 -13.25
N THR A 54 -5.19 21.35 -14.20
CA THR A 54 -4.07 20.45 -13.91
C THR A 54 -2.99 21.17 -13.12
N VAL A 55 -2.49 20.52 -12.08
CA VAL A 55 -1.38 21.03 -11.25
C VAL A 55 -0.11 20.28 -11.60
N GLU A 56 0.92 21.01 -11.96
CA GLU A 56 2.29 20.50 -12.12
C GLU A 56 3.04 20.74 -10.81
N TRP A 57 3.69 19.69 -10.31
CA TRP A 57 4.47 19.75 -9.09
C TRP A 57 5.96 19.61 -9.38
N SER A 58 6.79 20.34 -8.67
CA SER A 58 8.24 20.25 -8.78
C SER A 58 8.92 20.55 -7.45
N SER A 59 10.10 19.97 -7.25
CA SER A 59 11.02 20.29 -6.16
C SER A 59 12.22 21.07 -6.72
N GLU A 60 12.72 22.05 -5.97
CA GLU A 60 13.98 22.72 -6.31
C GLU A 60 15.20 21.83 -6.05
N ASP A 61 15.11 20.94 -5.06
CA ASP A 61 16.15 19.94 -4.75
C ASP A 61 15.52 18.62 -4.38
N GLU A 62 15.53 17.67 -5.33
CA GLU A 62 14.98 16.33 -5.14
C GLU A 62 15.86 15.44 -4.22
N GLN A 63 17.09 15.87 -3.89
CA GLN A 63 17.92 15.18 -2.91
C GLN A 63 17.48 15.51 -1.48
N VAL A 64 16.79 16.62 -1.29
CA VAL A 64 16.21 17.02 -0.01
C VAL A 64 14.78 16.50 0.14
N ALA A 65 13.92 16.80 -0.85
CA ALA A 65 12.56 16.27 -0.88
C ALA A 65 12.04 16.11 -2.31
N THR A 66 11.29 15.06 -2.57
CA THR A 66 10.57 14.84 -3.83
C THR A 66 9.08 15.14 -3.66
N VAL A 67 8.38 15.39 -4.78
CA VAL A 67 6.93 15.60 -4.77
C VAL A 67 6.25 14.88 -5.93
N PHE A 68 5.14 14.25 -5.63
CA PHE A 68 4.27 13.63 -6.63
C PHE A 68 2.80 13.86 -6.26
N SER A 69 2.06 14.57 -7.11
CA SER A 69 0.63 14.87 -6.87
C SER A 69 0.32 15.46 -5.48
N GLY A 70 1.24 16.30 -4.95
CA GLY A 70 1.10 16.90 -3.63
C GLY A 70 1.62 16.06 -2.47
N ILE A 71 2.01 14.81 -2.71
CA ILE A 71 2.71 13.98 -1.72
C ILE A 71 4.18 14.40 -1.74
N ILE A 72 4.65 14.95 -0.63
CA ILE A 72 6.04 15.38 -0.42
C ILE A 72 6.73 14.31 0.41
N VAL A 73 7.88 13.83 -0.06
CA VAL A 73 8.70 12.82 0.64
C VAL A 73 10.07 13.41 0.94
N ALA A 74 10.46 13.36 2.20
CA ALA A 74 11.77 13.78 2.68
C ALA A 74 12.83 12.72 2.31
N VAL A 75 13.84 13.12 1.53
CA VAL A 75 14.88 12.23 0.99
C VAL A 75 16.19 12.38 1.75
N GLY A 76 16.60 13.59 2.03
CA GLY A 76 17.85 13.94 2.73
C GLY A 76 17.73 15.21 3.52
N GLU A 77 18.60 15.38 4.53
CA GLU A 77 18.66 16.59 5.36
C GLU A 77 18.86 17.84 4.52
N GLY A 78 18.13 18.89 4.84
CA GLY A 78 18.25 20.18 4.15
C GLY A 78 16.95 20.96 4.09
N MET A 79 16.92 21.93 3.20
CA MET A 79 15.74 22.76 2.93
C MET A 79 15.55 22.88 1.43
N THR A 80 14.35 22.67 0.96
CA THR A 80 13.97 22.83 -0.45
C THR A 80 12.61 23.51 -0.57
N THR A 81 12.26 23.93 -1.78
CA THR A 81 10.95 24.50 -2.09
C THR A 81 10.21 23.57 -3.03
N ILE A 82 9.00 23.19 -2.63
CA ILE A 82 8.05 22.51 -3.51
C ILE A 82 7.14 23.54 -4.14
N THR A 83 7.04 23.50 -5.47
CA THR A 83 6.19 24.40 -6.26
C THR A 83 5.04 23.63 -6.88
N ALA A 84 3.83 24.13 -6.67
CA ALA A 84 2.62 23.73 -7.39
C ALA A 84 2.28 24.80 -8.43
N LYS A 85 2.18 24.41 -9.70
CA LYS A 85 1.88 25.31 -10.82
C LYS A 85 0.59 24.91 -11.51
N ALA A 86 -0.32 25.87 -11.67
CA ALA A 86 -1.60 25.70 -12.35
C ALA A 86 -1.72 26.75 -13.46
N GLY A 87 -1.40 26.39 -14.70
CA GLY A 87 -1.31 27.35 -15.83
C GLY A 87 -0.22 28.38 -15.59
N THR A 88 -0.61 29.66 -15.40
CA THR A 88 0.32 30.78 -15.13
C THR A 88 0.49 31.06 -13.64
N ALA A 89 -0.35 30.52 -12.78
CA ALA A 89 -0.26 30.68 -11.33
C ALA A 89 0.65 29.62 -10.68
N SER A 90 1.34 30.01 -9.61
CA SER A 90 2.16 29.11 -8.81
C SER A 90 2.05 29.42 -7.33
N ALA A 91 2.21 28.41 -6.48
CA ALA A 91 2.32 28.53 -5.03
C ALA A 91 3.44 27.63 -4.52
N ASN A 92 4.09 28.05 -3.45
CA ASN A 92 5.27 27.40 -2.90
C ASN A 92 5.03 26.90 -1.48
N CYS A 93 5.60 25.74 -1.18
CA CYS A 93 5.72 25.20 0.16
C CYS A 93 7.19 24.98 0.48
N VAL A 94 7.70 25.58 1.55
CA VAL A 94 9.04 25.33 2.05
C VAL A 94 9.05 24.00 2.80
N VAL A 95 9.96 23.12 2.42
CA VAL A 95 10.17 21.84 3.08
C VAL A 95 11.50 21.89 3.81
N ILE A 96 11.46 21.69 5.12
CA ILE A 96 12.66 21.53 5.95
C ILE A 96 12.73 20.05 6.30
N VAL A 97 13.82 19.41 5.91
CA VAL A 97 14.08 18.01 6.26
C VAL A 97 15.19 18.02 7.31
N GLU A 98 14.80 17.52 8.48
CA GLU A 98 15.74 17.33 9.59
C GLU A 98 16.31 15.91 9.54
N GLU A 99 17.50 15.71 10.11
CA GLU A 99 18.09 14.39 10.23
C GLU A 99 17.11 13.46 10.95
N GLY A 100 16.68 12.40 10.26
CA GLY A 100 15.81 11.39 10.84
C GLY A 100 16.60 10.64 11.92
N THR A 101 16.11 10.67 13.14
CA THR A 101 16.70 9.83 14.18
C THR A 101 16.42 8.38 13.81
N PRO A 102 17.46 7.53 13.58
CA PRO A 102 17.23 6.11 13.39
C PRO A 102 16.39 5.58 14.55
N ALA A 103 15.38 4.76 14.26
CA ALA A 103 14.64 4.08 15.32
C ALA A 103 15.66 3.41 16.25
N GLN A 104 15.74 3.88 17.50
CA GLN A 104 16.65 3.28 18.46
C GLN A 104 16.25 1.82 18.66
N ALA A 105 17.25 0.94 18.63
CA ALA A 105 17.05 -0.45 19.01
C ALA A 105 16.39 -0.46 20.42
N ILE A 106 15.34 -1.24 20.57
CA ILE A 106 14.70 -1.46 21.86
C ILE A 106 15.72 -2.13 22.77
N THR A 107 15.79 -1.67 24.00
CA THR A 107 16.75 -2.22 24.95
C THR A 107 16.47 -3.71 25.20
N PRO A 108 17.51 -4.55 25.42
CA PRO A 108 17.36 -6.00 25.59
C PRO A 108 16.52 -6.46 26.79
N ASP A 109 16.05 -5.53 27.63
CA ASP A 109 15.34 -5.83 28.88
C ASP A 109 13.85 -6.18 28.69
N ASP A 110 13.30 -5.97 27.50
CA ASP A 110 11.91 -6.36 27.21
C ASP A 110 11.86 -7.83 26.79
N ASP A 111 11.41 -8.70 27.71
CA ASP A 111 11.15 -10.10 27.36
C ASP A 111 9.84 -10.23 26.58
N LEU A 112 9.96 -10.24 25.26
CA LEU A 112 8.84 -10.43 24.33
C LEU A 112 8.61 -11.90 23.91
N SER A 113 9.16 -12.84 24.70
CA SER A 113 9.02 -14.27 24.41
C SER A 113 7.56 -14.77 24.46
N ASP A 114 6.71 -14.08 25.24
CA ASP A 114 5.29 -14.37 25.41
C ASP A 114 4.40 -13.74 24.32
N ALA A 115 4.97 -12.85 23.48
CA ALA A 115 4.22 -12.12 22.48
C ALA A 115 3.79 -13.00 21.29
N VAL A 116 2.55 -12.82 20.85
CA VAL A 116 2.08 -13.31 19.54
C VAL A 116 2.66 -12.40 18.46
N ARG A 117 3.59 -12.92 17.65
CA ARG A 117 4.36 -12.11 16.69
C ARG A 117 3.59 -11.80 15.41
N ARG A 118 2.56 -12.57 15.09
CA ARG A 118 1.72 -12.40 13.90
C ARG A 118 0.36 -13.05 14.08
N LEU A 119 -0.62 -12.50 13.40
CA LEU A 119 -1.93 -13.13 13.24
C LEU A 119 -1.87 -14.27 12.22
N PRO A 120 -2.94 -15.10 12.08
CA PRO A 120 -3.06 -16.05 10.98
C PRO A 120 -2.75 -15.40 9.64
N ARG A 121 -2.07 -16.14 8.77
CA ARG A 121 -1.66 -15.61 7.46
C ARG A 121 -2.85 -15.17 6.62
N SER A 122 -2.65 -14.12 5.83
CA SER A 122 -3.66 -13.60 4.91
C SER A 122 -3.90 -14.56 3.75
N ASN A 123 -5.17 -14.77 3.40
CA ASN A 123 -5.54 -15.50 2.17
C ASN A 123 -5.34 -14.66 0.91
N LYS A 124 -5.12 -13.34 1.05
CA LYS A 124 -4.86 -12.44 -0.07
C LYS A 124 -3.38 -12.42 -0.47
N ARG A 125 -2.47 -12.63 0.49
CA ARG A 125 -1.04 -12.36 0.37
C ARG A 125 -0.29 -13.49 -0.29
N GLY A 126 0.41 -13.18 -1.38
CA GLY A 126 1.22 -14.11 -2.15
C GLY A 126 2.57 -13.52 -2.54
N VAL A 127 3.33 -14.27 -3.34
CA VAL A 127 4.59 -13.80 -3.88
C VAL A 127 4.83 -14.39 -5.26
N SER A 128 5.37 -13.59 -6.18
CA SER A 128 5.91 -14.10 -7.42
C SER A 128 7.37 -14.55 -7.22
N PHE A 129 7.80 -15.57 -7.94
CA PHE A 129 9.17 -16.07 -7.82
C PHE A 129 9.77 -16.52 -9.16
N SER A 130 11.06 -16.31 -9.31
CA SER A 130 11.89 -16.86 -10.39
C SER A 130 13.28 -17.22 -9.83
N ASN A 131 14.16 -17.79 -10.64
CA ASN A 131 15.55 -18.02 -10.25
C ASN A 131 16.27 -16.69 -9.92
N PRO A 132 17.06 -16.64 -8.82
CA PRO A 132 17.20 -17.67 -7.80
C PRO A 132 15.98 -17.67 -6.83
N PHE A 133 15.44 -18.84 -6.55
CA PHE A 133 14.49 -19.11 -5.46
C PHE A 133 14.74 -20.55 -5.03
N PHE A 134 14.89 -20.80 -3.75
CA PHE A 134 15.27 -22.09 -3.21
C PHE A 134 14.10 -22.75 -2.50
N VAL A 135 14.12 -24.08 -2.38
CA VAL A 135 13.04 -24.82 -1.72
C VAL A 135 12.91 -24.42 -0.24
N GLU A 136 14.04 -24.12 0.41
CA GLU A 136 14.11 -23.65 1.80
C GLU A 136 13.41 -22.30 2.01
N ASP A 137 13.35 -21.47 0.98
CA ASP A 137 12.69 -20.16 1.03
C ASP A 137 11.20 -20.28 1.29
N VAL A 138 10.59 -21.38 0.83
CA VAL A 138 9.18 -21.64 1.02
C VAL A 138 8.84 -21.72 2.51
N ALA A 139 9.64 -22.47 3.28
CA ALA A 139 9.47 -22.58 4.72
C ALA A 139 9.56 -21.22 5.44
N ILE A 140 10.53 -20.40 5.02
CA ILE A 140 10.77 -19.06 5.61
C ILE A 140 9.58 -18.13 5.35
N LEU A 141 9.00 -18.16 4.14
CA LEU A 141 7.88 -17.30 3.75
C LEU A 141 6.50 -17.83 4.15
N SER A 142 6.39 -19.13 4.44
CA SER A 142 5.12 -19.86 4.61
C SER A 142 4.19 -19.26 5.67
N SER A 143 4.77 -18.63 6.69
CA SER A 143 4.01 -18.01 7.77
C SER A 143 3.23 -16.76 7.35
N GLY A 144 3.58 -16.15 6.22
CA GLY A 144 2.98 -14.88 5.76
C GLY A 144 2.27 -14.96 4.42
N ILE A 145 2.51 -15.99 3.60
CA ILE A 145 1.95 -16.10 2.26
C ILE A 145 1.05 -17.31 2.11
N SER A 146 0.01 -17.21 1.30
CA SER A 146 -0.94 -18.29 1.02
C SER A 146 -0.93 -18.77 -0.42
N TRP A 147 -0.29 -18.05 -1.34
CA TRP A 147 -0.22 -18.41 -2.74
C TRP A 147 1.03 -17.87 -3.43
N VAL A 148 1.37 -18.51 -4.54
CA VAL A 148 2.54 -18.17 -5.35
C VAL A 148 2.27 -18.40 -6.83
N TYR A 149 3.05 -17.77 -7.70
CA TYR A 149 3.13 -18.08 -9.11
C TYR A 149 4.52 -17.71 -9.68
N ASN A 150 4.86 -18.24 -10.86
CA ASN A 150 6.20 -18.10 -11.46
C ASN A 150 6.14 -17.79 -12.96
N TRP A 151 5.06 -17.16 -13.43
CA TRP A 151 4.77 -16.88 -14.86
C TRP A 151 4.71 -18.14 -15.74
N GLY A 152 4.76 -19.31 -15.16
CA GLY A 152 4.78 -20.60 -15.87
C GLY A 152 3.53 -21.43 -15.62
N PRO A 153 3.45 -22.56 -16.35
CA PRO A 153 2.33 -23.50 -16.26
C PRO A 153 2.32 -24.32 -14.97
N THR A 154 3.48 -24.52 -14.35
CA THR A 154 3.66 -25.37 -13.15
C THR A 154 4.93 -24.99 -12.41
N PRO A 155 5.02 -25.28 -11.10
CA PRO A 155 6.31 -25.26 -10.39
C PRO A 155 7.18 -26.48 -10.79
N SER A 156 8.39 -26.56 -10.30
CA SER A 156 9.15 -27.83 -10.30
C SER A 156 8.57 -28.79 -9.24
N SER A 157 8.83 -30.09 -9.38
CA SER A 157 8.33 -31.10 -8.43
C SER A 157 8.80 -30.88 -6.98
N SER A 158 10.01 -30.35 -6.78
CA SER A 158 10.55 -30.03 -5.46
C SER A 158 9.77 -28.89 -4.81
N PHE A 159 9.47 -27.83 -5.56
CA PHE A 159 8.63 -26.72 -5.07
C PHE A 159 7.19 -27.16 -4.83
N ASP A 160 6.64 -27.96 -5.73
CA ASP A 160 5.27 -28.47 -5.59
C ASP A 160 5.08 -29.24 -4.28
N THR A 161 6.02 -30.14 -3.97
CA THR A 161 6.03 -30.87 -2.70
C THR A 161 6.13 -29.92 -1.52
N GLU A 162 6.97 -28.90 -1.61
CA GLU A 162 7.17 -27.96 -0.49
C GLU A 162 5.97 -27.05 -0.29
N PHE A 163 5.36 -26.54 -1.36
CA PHE A 163 4.11 -25.77 -1.27
C PHE A 163 3.00 -26.57 -0.58
N GLY A 164 2.86 -27.86 -0.91
CA GLY A 164 1.90 -28.76 -0.28
C GLY A 164 2.09 -28.91 1.22
N LYS A 165 3.33 -28.93 1.73
CA LYS A 165 3.60 -29.02 3.18
C LYS A 165 3.05 -27.81 3.96
N TYR A 166 3.03 -26.65 3.35
CA TYR A 166 2.65 -25.38 3.99
C TYR A 166 1.29 -24.88 3.53
N ASP A 167 0.55 -25.68 2.77
CA ASP A 167 -0.76 -25.28 2.24
C ASP A 167 -0.68 -23.94 1.48
N ILE A 168 0.26 -23.84 0.55
CA ILE A 168 0.48 -22.68 -0.34
C ILE A 168 -0.03 -23.04 -1.73
N ASP A 169 -1.00 -22.29 -2.22
CA ASP A 169 -1.55 -22.47 -3.57
C ASP A 169 -0.54 -22.03 -4.63
N PHE A 170 -0.23 -22.88 -5.59
CA PHE A 170 0.39 -22.45 -6.84
C PHE A 170 -0.69 -22.13 -7.88
N ILE A 171 -0.59 -20.96 -8.51
CA ILE A 171 -1.51 -20.52 -9.56
C ILE A 171 -0.82 -20.59 -10.92
N PRO A 172 -1.25 -21.49 -11.82
CA PRO A 172 -0.70 -21.57 -13.18
C PRO A 172 -1.00 -20.31 -14.01
N MET A 173 -0.13 -20.03 -14.99
CA MET A 173 -0.29 -18.91 -15.92
C MET A 173 -0.18 -19.35 -17.37
N ALA A 174 -1.12 -18.87 -18.20
CA ALA A 174 -1.03 -18.84 -19.65
C ALA A 174 -0.37 -17.52 -20.07
N TRP A 175 0.97 -17.43 -19.97
CA TRP A 175 1.75 -16.21 -20.11
C TRP A 175 1.48 -15.45 -21.43
N ASN A 176 1.29 -16.22 -22.53
CA ASN A 176 0.86 -15.73 -23.84
C ASN A 176 0.02 -16.80 -24.54
N ALA A 177 -0.33 -16.61 -25.81
CA ALA A 177 -1.11 -17.56 -26.59
C ALA A 177 -0.46 -18.93 -26.84
N SER A 178 0.86 -19.06 -26.60
CA SER A 178 1.63 -20.30 -26.78
C SER A 178 1.95 -21.00 -25.45
N TYR A 179 0.99 -21.01 -24.52
CA TYR A 179 1.14 -21.66 -23.20
C TYR A 179 1.05 -23.20 -23.26
N ASP A 180 1.65 -23.87 -22.28
CA ASP A 180 1.70 -25.33 -22.22
C ASP A 180 0.46 -25.94 -21.55
N LYS A 181 -0.55 -26.25 -22.37
CA LYS A 181 -1.81 -26.87 -21.92
C LYS A 181 -1.60 -28.23 -21.25
N SER A 182 -0.64 -29.01 -21.75
CA SER A 182 -0.40 -30.36 -21.23
C SER A 182 0.11 -30.32 -19.81
N ARG A 183 1.07 -29.42 -19.53
CA ARG A 183 1.59 -29.26 -18.17
C ARG A 183 0.53 -28.70 -17.21
N ILE A 184 -0.25 -27.70 -17.63
CA ILE A 184 -1.34 -27.17 -16.81
C ILE A 184 -2.35 -28.26 -16.50
N ARG A 185 -2.79 -29.05 -17.50
CA ARG A 185 -3.75 -30.15 -17.31
C ARG A 185 -3.24 -31.17 -16.29
N THR A 186 -1.99 -31.62 -16.44
CA THR A 186 -1.37 -32.57 -15.50
C THR A 186 -1.29 -32.00 -14.09
N PHE A 187 -0.93 -30.74 -13.95
CA PHE A 187 -0.86 -30.05 -12.66
C PHE A 187 -2.23 -29.99 -11.98
N VAL A 188 -3.26 -29.55 -12.69
CA VAL A 188 -4.63 -29.43 -12.16
C VAL A 188 -5.20 -30.79 -11.76
N GLN A 189 -4.92 -31.86 -12.53
CA GLN A 189 -5.32 -33.21 -12.18
C GLN A 189 -4.70 -33.69 -10.86
N ALA A 190 -3.45 -33.28 -10.59
CA ALA A 190 -2.78 -33.60 -9.32
C ALA A 190 -3.24 -32.67 -8.18
N HIS A 191 -3.78 -31.49 -8.48
CA HIS A 191 -4.18 -30.46 -7.53
C HIS A 191 -5.64 -30.04 -7.72
N PRO A 192 -6.62 -30.86 -7.31
CA PRO A 192 -8.05 -30.57 -7.52
C PRO A 192 -8.53 -29.31 -6.75
N GLY A 193 -7.73 -28.81 -5.82
CA GLY A 193 -7.95 -27.51 -5.14
C GLY A 193 -7.57 -26.28 -5.97
N CYS A 194 -6.80 -26.43 -7.06
CA CYS A 194 -6.47 -25.35 -7.96
C CYS A 194 -7.72 -24.82 -8.66
N LYS A 195 -7.99 -23.52 -8.54
CA LYS A 195 -9.25 -22.92 -9.02
C LYS A 195 -9.06 -21.90 -10.13
N TYR A 196 -7.86 -21.38 -10.33
CA TYR A 196 -7.62 -20.21 -11.17
C TYR A 196 -6.52 -20.46 -12.18
N LEU A 197 -6.63 -19.77 -13.31
CA LEU A 197 -5.61 -19.66 -14.35
C LEU A 197 -5.40 -18.18 -14.66
N LEU A 198 -4.18 -17.68 -14.43
CA LEU A 198 -3.79 -16.34 -14.84
C LEU A 198 -3.69 -16.31 -16.37
N ALA A 199 -4.31 -15.31 -17.00
CA ALA A 199 -4.23 -15.12 -18.45
C ALA A 199 -2.95 -14.35 -18.82
N PHE A 200 -2.90 -13.81 -20.02
CA PHE A 200 -1.74 -13.19 -20.67
C PHE A 200 -1.03 -12.16 -19.80
N ASN A 201 0.30 -12.24 -19.74
CA ASN A 201 1.12 -11.35 -18.96
C ASN A 201 1.40 -10.05 -19.71
N GLU A 202 0.93 -8.93 -19.19
CA GLU A 202 1.18 -7.57 -19.71
C GLU A 202 1.11 -7.46 -21.24
N PRO A 203 -0.02 -7.83 -21.87
CA PRO A 203 -0.12 -7.84 -23.32
C PRO A 203 0.06 -6.45 -23.95
N ASN A 204 -0.15 -5.39 -23.20
CA ASN A 204 0.05 -4.01 -23.62
C ASN A 204 1.53 -3.51 -23.50
N LEU A 205 2.48 -4.40 -23.21
CA LEU A 205 3.92 -4.10 -23.23
C LEU A 205 4.63 -4.77 -24.42
N LYS A 206 5.58 -4.06 -25.04
CA LYS A 206 6.32 -4.53 -26.24
C LYS A 206 7.25 -5.71 -25.96
N ASP A 207 7.73 -5.83 -24.76
CA ASP A 207 8.70 -6.83 -24.28
C ASP A 207 8.07 -7.94 -23.41
N GLN A 208 6.74 -7.95 -23.30
CA GLN A 208 5.98 -8.98 -22.61
C GLN A 208 5.11 -9.81 -23.61
N ALA A 209 3.91 -10.24 -23.24
CA ALA A 209 3.07 -11.04 -24.14
C ALA A 209 2.75 -10.33 -25.47
N ARG A 210 2.81 -9.01 -25.53
CA ARG A 210 2.77 -8.16 -26.73
C ARG A 210 1.62 -8.51 -27.66
N MET A 211 0.41 -8.21 -27.23
CA MET A 211 -0.81 -8.47 -27.97
C MET A 211 -1.68 -7.22 -27.94
N THR A 212 -2.20 -6.81 -29.11
CA THR A 212 -3.29 -5.85 -29.16
C THR A 212 -4.57 -6.48 -28.58
N PRO A 213 -5.59 -5.69 -28.20
CA PRO A 213 -6.87 -6.22 -27.73
C PRO A 213 -7.48 -7.24 -28.69
N THR A 214 -7.47 -6.94 -30.01
CA THR A 214 -8.01 -7.82 -31.05
C THR A 214 -7.20 -9.12 -31.18
N GLU A 215 -5.87 -9.07 -31.11
CA GLU A 215 -5.03 -10.27 -31.17
C GLU A 215 -5.26 -11.17 -29.94
N ALA A 216 -5.40 -10.58 -28.77
CA ALA A 216 -5.71 -11.31 -27.53
C ALA A 216 -7.13 -11.90 -27.57
N ALA A 217 -8.11 -11.14 -28.05
CA ALA A 217 -9.49 -11.59 -28.23
C ALA A 217 -9.60 -12.77 -29.21
N ALA A 218 -8.84 -12.75 -30.30
CA ALA A 218 -8.81 -13.87 -31.26
C ALA A 218 -8.27 -15.18 -30.64
N LYS A 219 -7.50 -15.12 -29.54
CA LYS A 219 -7.00 -16.29 -28.80
C LYS A 219 -7.86 -16.67 -27.59
N TRP A 220 -8.76 -15.79 -27.18
CA TRP A 220 -9.56 -15.95 -25.98
C TRP A 220 -10.49 -17.16 -25.98
N PRO A 221 -11.23 -17.50 -27.07
CA PRO A 221 -12.09 -18.68 -27.10
C PRO A 221 -11.34 -19.99 -26.83
N GLU A 222 -10.11 -20.13 -27.33
CA GLU A 222 -9.27 -21.30 -27.10
C GLU A 222 -8.85 -21.40 -25.62
N LEU A 223 -8.41 -20.29 -25.02
CA LEU A 223 -8.03 -20.22 -23.59
C LEU A 223 -9.24 -20.51 -22.69
N LYS A 224 -10.39 -19.92 -23.00
CA LYS A 224 -11.65 -20.13 -22.29
C LYS A 224 -12.10 -21.59 -22.34
N ALA A 225 -12.08 -22.20 -23.51
CA ALA A 225 -12.43 -23.60 -23.70
C ALA A 225 -11.49 -24.51 -22.89
N PHE A 226 -10.18 -24.24 -22.93
CA PHE A 226 -9.21 -24.99 -22.14
C PHE A 226 -9.41 -24.81 -20.63
N ALA A 227 -9.63 -23.60 -20.15
CA ALA A 227 -9.90 -23.34 -18.73
C ALA A 227 -11.15 -24.11 -18.26
N ALA A 228 -12.22 -24.11 -19.07
CA ALA A 228 -13.44 -24.87 -18.79
C ALA A 228 -13.20 -26.39 -18.77
N GLU A 229 -12.40 -26.90 -19.73
CA GLU A 229 -12.02 -28.32 -19.82
C GLU A 229 -11.35 -28.80 -18.52
N VAL A 230 -10.45 -27.98 -17.95
CA VAL A 230 -9.70 -28.35 -16.75
C VAL A 230 -10.33 -27.84 -15.45
N GLY A 231 -11.50 -27.19 -15.50
CA GLY A 231 -12.25 -26.72 -14.34
C GLY A 231 -11.67 -25.45 -13.67
N LEU A 232 -10.91 -24.64 -14.41
CA LEU A 232 -10.32 -23.40 -13.91
C LEU A 232 -11.13 -22.17 -14.28
N GLN A 233 -11.14 -21.17 -13.39
CA GLN A 233 -11.65 -19.83 -13.64
C GLN A 233 -10.52 -18.95 -14.15
N LEU A 234 -10.80 -18.17 -15.20
CA LEU A 234 -9.82 -17.24 -15.75
C LEU A 234 -9.73 -15.97 -14.89
N VAL A 235 -8.52 -15.52 -14.67
CA VAL A 235 -8.21 -14.15 -14.24
C VAL A 235 -7.81 -13.36 -15.49
N SER A 236 -8.19 -12.09 -15.61
CA SER A 236 -7.96 -11.31 -16.82
C SER A 236 -6.48 -11.29 -17.23
N PRO A 237 -6.15 -10.87 -18.46
CA PRO A 237 -4.80 -10.45 -18.79
C PRO A 237 -4.30 -9.45 -17.75
N ALA A 238 -3.03 -9.60 -17.29
CA ALA A 238 -2.44 -8.71 -16.29
C ALA A 238 -2.08 -7.37 -16.94
N MET A 239 -2.52 -6.27 -16.33
CA MET A 239 -2.40 -4.95 -16.91
C MET A 239 -1.49 -4.03 -16.11
N ASN A 240 -0.60 -3.34 -16.82
CA ASN A 240 0.25 -2.26 -16.32
C ASN A 240 0.11 -1.04 -17.24
N TYR A 241 0.74 0.10 -16.92
CA TYR A 241 0.95 1.15 -17.92
C TYR A 241 1.79 0.60 -19.06
N GLY A 242 1.28 0.70 -20.29
CA GLY A 242 1.81 -0.01 -21.44
C GLY A 242 2.86 0.75 -22.24
N THR A 243 3.66 -0.02 -22.98
CA THR A 243 4.62 0.47 -23.98
C THR A 243 4.20 0.14 -25.41
N LEU A 244 3.15 -0.66 -25.61
CA LEU A 244 2.63 -0.99 -26.92
C LEU A 244 1.98 0.26 -27.53
N ASP A 245 2.27 0.53 -28.81
CA ASP A 245 1.79 1.73 -29.50
C ASP A 245 0.27 1.81 -29.47
N GLY A 246 -0.24 2.93 -28.98
CA GLY A 246 -1.66 3.19 -28.81
C GLY A 246 -2.28 2.61 -27.52
N TYR A 247 -1.53 1.87 -26.70
CA TYR A 247 -2.03 1.17 -25.51
C TYR A 247 -1.19 1.45 -24.25
N SER A 248 -0.76 2.70 -24.08
CA SER A 248 -0.12 3.13 -22.82
C SER A 248 -1.07 3.11 -21.64
N ASP A 249 -2.37 3.36 -21.89
CA ASP A 249 -3.42 3.27 -20.87
C ASP A 249 -4.00 1.84 -20.80
N PRO A 250 -3.86 1.15 -19.64
CA PRO A 250 -4.42 -0.18 -19.44
C PRO A 250 -5.95 -0.25 -19.55
N ILE A 251 -6.65 0.82 -19.16
CA ILE A 251 -8.11 0.89 -19.28
C ILE A 251 -8.53 0.84 -20.74
N LYS A 252 -7.86 1.60 -21.61
CA LYS A 252 -8.14 1.57 -23.04
C LYS A 252 -7.97 0.17 -23.62
N TRP A 253 -6.87 -0.51 -23.22
CA TRP A 253 -6.63 -1.87 -23.71
C TRP A 253 -7.74 -2.84 -23.27
N LEU A 254 -8.14 -2.81 -22.00
CA LEU A 254 -9.20 -3.68 -21.48
C LEU A 254 -10.57 -3.34 -22.05
N ASP A 255 -10.91 -2.06 -22.22
CA ASP A 255 -12.17 -1.63 -22.82
C ASP A 255 -12.31 -2.19 -24.26
N GLU A 256 -11.27 -2.06 -25.07
CA GLU A 256 -11.26 -2.59 -26.43
C GLU A 256 -11.26 -4.13 -26.45
N PHE A 257 -10.57 -4.78 -25.51
CA PHE A 257 -10.57 -6.23 -25.35
C PHE A 257 -11.96 -6.78 -25.02
N PHE A 258 -12.63 -6.21 -24.01
CA PHE A 258 -13.99 -6.62 -23.62
C PHE A 258 -15.07 -6.17 -24.62
N ALA A 259 -14.76 -5.27 -25.54
CA ALA A 259 -15.65 -4.90 -26.64
C ALA A 259 -15.59 -5.87 -27.83
N CYS A 260 -14.58 -6.76 -27.89
CA CYS A 260 -14.48 -7.78 -28.93
C CYS A 260 -15.59 -8.85 -28.75
N PRO A 261 -16.24 -9.30 -29.82
CA PRO A 261 -17.36 -10.24 -29.74
C PRO A 261 -16.99 -11.63 -29.20
N GLU A 262 -15.70 -11.99 -29.22
CA GLU A 262 -15.17 -13.25 -28.71
C GLU A 262 -15.01 -13.26 -27.18
N VAL A 263 -15.11 -12.10 -26.54
CA VAL A 263 -14.78 -11.90 -25.13
C VAL A 263 -15.99 -11.35 -24.37
N SER A 264 -16.20 -11.86 -23.17
CA SER A 264 -17.16 -11.29 -22.22
C SER A 264 -16.46 -10.96 -20.91
N LEU A 265 -16.86 -9.87 -20.26
CA LEU A 265 -16.40 -9.57 -18.90
C LEU A 265 -16.76 -10.70 -17.90
N ASP A 266 -17.81 -11.48 -18.19
CA ASP A 266 -18.20 -12.63 -17.36
C ASP A 266 -17.28 -13.84 -17.53
N ASP A 267 -16.41 -13.84 -18.53
CA ASP A 267 -15.42 -14.90 -18.70
C ASP A 267 -14.31 -14.84 -17.61
N VAL A 268 -14.14 -13.69 -16.95
CA VAL A 268 -13.10 -13.49 -15.93
C VAL A 268 -13.68 -13.37 -14.54
N SER A 269 -13.01 -14.02 -13.58
CA SER A 269 -13.36 -13.96 -12.15
C SER A 269 -12.80 -12.74 -11.45
N ALA A 270 -11.71 -12.16 -11.98
CA ALA A 270 -11.02 -10.99 -11.42
C ALA A 270 -10.24 -10.24 -12.50
N ILE A 271 -9.90 -8.99 -12.22
CA ILE A 271 -8.99 -8.17 -13.04
C ILE A 271 -7.59 -8.23 -12.43
N ALA A 272 -6.61 -8.70 -13.21
CA ALA A 272 -5.21 -8.74 -12.82
C ALA A 272 -4.50 -7.42 -13.14
N LEU A 273 -3.74 -6.91 -12.18
CA LEU A 273 -3.00 -5.65 -12.28
C LEU A 273 -1.55 -5.82 -11.83
N HIS A 274 -0.66 -5.05 -12.45
CA HIS A 274 0.71 -4.84 -12.00
C HIS A 274 0.91 -3.36 -11.68
N CYS A 275 1.58 -3.06 -10.56
CA CYS A 275 1.82 -1.69 -10.14
C CYS A 275 3.20 -1.54 -9.50
N TYR A 276 4.03 -0.67 -10.09
CA TYR A 276 5.38 -0.39 -9.62
C TYR A 276 5.55 1.04 -9.12
N MET A 277 4.43 1.75 -8.89
CA MET A 277 4.43 3.11 -8.33
C MET A 277 4.97 3.10 -6.91
N GLY A 278 5.74 4.12 -6.55
CA GLY A 278 6.43 4.21 -5.27
C GLY A 278 5.57 4.70 -4.09
N ALA A 279 4.26 4.91 -4.27
CA ALA A 279 3.38 5.41 -3.21
C ALA A 279 2.08 4.60 -3.13
N ALA A 280 1.65 4.24 -1.92
CA ALA A 280 0.43 3.47 -1.68
C ALA A 280 -0.84 4.21 -2.18
N GLY A 281 -0.90 5.54 -2.01
CA GLY A 281 -1.99 6.37 -2.54
C GLY A 281 -2.07 6.37 -4.07
N ALA A 282 -0.93 6.35 -4.75
CA ALA A 282 -0.88 6.26 -6.22
C ALA A 282 -1.40 4.88 -6.69
N MET A 283 -1.00 3.79 -6.00
CA MET A 283 -1.54 2.46 -6.28
C MET A 283 -3.04 2.40 -6.03
N LYS A 284 -3.54 2.99 -4.93
CA LYS A 284 -4.98 3.05 -4.67
C LYS A 284 -5.71 3.77 -5.80
N SER A 285 -5.23 4.93 -6.21
CA SER A 285 -5.80 5.69 -7.34
C SER A 285 -5.76 4.88 -8.66
N PHE A 286 -4.71 4.08 -8.85
CA PHE A 286 -4.63 3.17 -9.99
C PHE A 286 -5.71 2.08 -9.90
N ILE A 287 -5.90 1.42 -8.75
CA ILE A 287 -6.96 0.42 -8.52
C ILE A 287 -8.34 1.02 -8.75
N ASP A 288 -8.61 2.24 -8.27
CA ASP A 288 -9.91 2.93 -8.38
C ASP A 288 -10.36 3.09 -9.85
N ARG A 289 -9.42 3.18 -10.80
CA ARG A 289 -9.74 3.25 -12.23
C ARG A 289 -10.43 2.02 -12.79
N PHE A 290 -10.28 0.86 -12.12
CA PHE A 290 -10.83 -0.43 -12.55
C PHE A 290 -12.19 -0.76 -11.92
N ASP A 291 -12.72 0.10 -11.04
CA ASP A 291 -14.05 -0.07 -10.41
C ASP A 291 -15.18 -0.21 -11.44
N LYS A 292 -15.03 0.40 -12.61
CA LYS A 292 -15.98 0.31 -13.73
C LYS A 292 -16.28 -1.13 -14.16
N TYR A 293 -15.37 -2.07 -13.95
CA TYR A 293 -15.57 -3.47 -14.32
C TYR A 293 -16.33 -4.27 -13.24
N SER A 294 -16.48 -3.73 -12.02
CA SER A 294 -17.19 -4.38 -10.91
C SER A 294 -16.72 -5.82 -10.64
N LYS A 295 -15.43 -6.09 -10.84
CA LYS A 295 -14.76 -7.38 -10.58
C LYS A 295 -13.77 -7.25 -9.44
N PRO A 296 -13.50 -8.33 -8.68
CA PRO A 296 -12.38 -8.36 -7.75
C PRO A 296 -11.05 -8.01 -8.43
N ILE A 297 -10.15 -7.41 -7.67
CA ILE A 297 -8.80 -7.06 -8.12
C ILE A 297 -7.79 -8.09 -7.61
N TRP A 298 -6.94 -8.54 -8.51
CA TRP A 298 -5.73 -9.30 -8.21
C TRP A 298 -4.52 -8.45 -8.56
N MET A 299 -3.84 -7.89 -7.57
CA MET A 299 -2.57 -7.19 -7.77
C MET A 299 -1.45 -8.23 -7.88
N THR A 300 -1.30 -8.83 -9.06
CA THR A 300 -0.41 -9.98 -9.24
C THR A 300 1.06 -9.64 -9.20
N GLU A 301 1.42 -8.36 -9.41
CA GLU A 301 2.79 -7.85 -9.18
C GLU A 301 2.74 -6.45 -8.60
N PHE A 302 3.50 -6.25 -7.53
CA PHE A 302 3.77 -4.90 -7.03
C PHE A 302 5.06 -4.84 -6.23
N CYS A 303 5.75 -3.73 -6.33
CA CYS A 303 6.78 -3.23 -5.40
C CYS A 303 7.02 -1.74 -5.69
N GLY A 304 7.65 -1.01 -4.77
CA GLY A 304 8.05 0.36 -5.00
C GLY A 304 9.27 0.40 -5.92
N TRP A 305 9.09 0.70 -7.18
CA TRP A 305 10.16 0.80 -8.18
C TRP A 305 10.43 2.21 -8.64
N GLU A 306 9.41 3.04 -8.58
CA GLU A 306 9.46 4.45 -8.96
C GLU A 306 9.66 5.36 -7.74
N ALA A 307 9.98 6.62 -7.99
CA ALA A 307 9.96 7.61 -6.94
C ALA A 307 8.58 7.62 -6.24
N PRO A 308 8.53 7.85 -4.92
CA PRO A 308 9.60 8.31 -4.04
C PRO A 308 10.50 7.20 -3.44
N VAL A 309 10.33 5.93 -3.81
CA VAL A 309 11.15 4.84 -3.28
C VAL A 309 12.57 4.91 -3.86
N THR A 310 13.51 5.41 -3.06
CA THR A 310 14.91 5.64 -3.46
C THR A 310 15.93 4.99 -2.52
N SER A 311 15.46 4.38 -1.41
CA SER A 311 16.30 3.73 -0.40
C SER A 311 15.61 2.49 0.17
N GLU A 312 16.33 1.70 0.96
CA GLU A 312 15.76 0.58 1.70
C GLU A 312 14.68 1.07 2.67
N GLN A 313 14.92 2.16 3.39
CA GLN A 313 13.97 2.73 4.33
C GLN A 313 12.66 3.10 3.63
N THR A 314 12.71 3.84 2.53
CA THR A 314 11.50 4.22 1.79
C THR A 314 10.78 3.02 1.18
N GLN A 315 11.48 1.92 0.87
CA GLN A 315 10.85 0.67 0.46
C GLN A 315 10.12 -0.03 1.62
N LEU A 316 10.70 -0.04 2.83
CA LEU A 316 10.04 -0.59 4.02
C LEU A 316 8.73 0.15 4.33
N GLU A 317 8.77 1.47 4.26
CA GLU A 317 7.60 2.32 4.48
C GLU A 317 6.53 2.12 3.43
N TYR A 318 6.91 2.13 2.15
CA TYR A 318 6.03 1.81 1.03
C TYR A 318 5.37 0.44 1.21
N MET A 319 6.15 -0.60 1.53
CA MET A 319 5.63 -1.94 1.75
C MET A 319 4.60 -1.96 2.87
N SER A 320 4.92 -1.33 4.00
CA SER A 320 4.02 -1.29 5.14
C SER A 320 2.68 -0.63 4.79
N GLU A 321 2.70 0.57 4.20
CA GLU A 321 1.48 1.30 3.83
C GLU A 321 0.67 0.57 2.75
N THR A 322 1.37 0.06 1.73
CA THR A 322 0.73 -0.61 0.59
C THR A 322 0.08 -1.92 1.01
N VAL A 323 0.76 -2.74 1.83
CA VAL A 323 0.20 -4.01 2.31
C VAL A 323 -1.01 -3.76 3.21
N LEU A 324 -0.97 -2.76 4.11
CA LEU A 324 -2.13 -2.38 4.91
C LEU A 324 -3.32 -1.96 4.04
N MET A 325 -3.07 -1.16 3.01
CA MET A 325 -4.11 -0.73 2.07
C MET A 325 -4.70 -1.91 1.30
N LEU A 326 -3.87 -2.81 0.76
CA LEU A 326 -4.32 -3.99 0.00
C LEU A 326 -5.08 -4.99 0.88
N GLU A 327 -4.67 -5.17 2.14
CA GLU A 327 -5.40 -6.02 3.09
C GLU A 327 -6.77 -5.44 3.45
N ALA A 328 -6.84 -4.14 3.69
CA ALA A 328 -8.06 -3.46 4.10
C ALA A 328 -9.06 -3.26 2.95
N ASP A 329 -8.60 -3.16 1.70
CA ASP A 329 -9.48 -2.92 0.54
C ASP A 329 -10.31 -4.18 0.22
N PRO A 330 -11.65 -4.14 0.36
CA PRO A 330 -12.51 -5.28 0.08
C PRO A 330 -12.56 -5.69 -1.40
N ARG A 331 -12.16 -4.80 -2.32
CA ARG A 331 -12.09 -5.08 -3.76
C ARG A 331 -10.89 -5.96 -4.08
N VAL A 332 -9.81 -5.86 -3.30
CA VAL A 332 -8.60 -6.65 -3.49
C VAL A 332 -8.81 -8.04 -2.94
N GLN A 333 -8.79 -9.03 -3.82
CA GLN A 333 -8.96 -10.43 -3.45
C GLN A 333 -7.62 -11.14 -3.27
N ARG A 334 -6.59 -10.81 -4.08
CA ARG A 334 -5.23 -11.35 -4.00
C ARG A 334 -4.21 -10.28 -4.36
N TYR A 335 -3.01 -10.36 -3.78
CA TYR A 335 -1.87 -9.55 -4.16
C TYR A 335 -0.56 -10.34 -3.98
N ALA A 336 0.46 -10.06 -4.82
CA ALA A 336 1.75 -10.73 -4.76
C ALA A 336 2.89 -9.72 -4.87
N TRP A 337 3.82 -9.79 -3.93
CA TRP A 337 5.04 -9.00 -3.96
C TRP A 337 5.95 -9.46 -5.10
N PHE A 338 6.48 -8.50 -5.85
CA PHE A 338 7.49 -8.71 -6.88
C PHE A 338 8.88 -8.31 -6.34
N ILE A 339 9.73 -9.22 -5.98
CA ILE A 339 9.80 -10.66 -6.15
C ILE A 339 10.47 -11.24 -4.89
N ALA A 340 10.24 -12.52 -4.59
CA ALA A 340 10.78 -13.16 -3.37
C ALA A 340 12.28 -12.95 -3.16
N ARG A 341 13.11 -13.20 -4.19
CA ARG A 341 14.52 -12.85 -4.25
C ARG A 341 14.76 -11.97 -5.46
N GLY A 342 15.53 -10.91 -5.33
CA GLY A 342 15.87 -10.08 -6.46
C GLY A 342 16.46 -10.89 -7.62
N SER A 343 16.16 -10.54 -8.85
CA SER A 343 16.81 -11.08 -10.05
C SER A 343 17.86 -10.11 -10.59
N GLY A 344 18.72 -10.55 -11.50
CA GLY A 344 19.74 -9.71 -12.13
C GLY A 344 19.17 -8.46 -12.84
N SER A 345 17.89 -8.46 -13.25
CA SER A 345 17.18 -7.32 -13.82
C SER A 345 16.84 -6.25 -12.79
N ILE A 346 16.88 -6.57 -11.48
CA ILE A 346 16.53 -5.70 -10.37
C ILE A 346 17.78 -5.12 -9.68
N THR A 347 18.94 -5.19 -10.30
CA THR A 347 20.21 -4.72 -9.71
C THR A 347 20.18 -3.28 -9.25
N ASN A 348 19.31 -2.44 -9.83
CA ASN A 348 19.14 -1.04 -9.45
C ASN A 348 18.18 -0.84 -8.27
N LYS A 349 17.46 -1.88 -7.82
CA LYS A 349 16.49 -1.84 -6.71
C LYS A 349 16.72 -3.04 -5.77
N PRO A 350 17.87 -3.13 -5.10
CA PRO A 350 18.25 -4.32 -4.31
C PRO A 350 17.39 -4.50 -3.05
N TRP A 351 16.52 -3.52 -2.74
CA TRP A 351 15.72 -3.49 -1.51
C TRP A 351 14.41 -4.26 -1.59
N ASN A 352 13.99 -4.74 -2.75
CA ASN A 352 12.72 -5.45 -2.87
C ASN A 352 12.76 -6.94 -2.48
N GLN A 353 13.88 -7.42 -1.98
CA GLN A 353 14.07 -8.82 -1.59
C GLN A 353 13.43 -9.11 -0.23
N LEU A 354 12.66 -10.19 -0.15
CA LEU A 354 12.07 -10.67 1.11
C LEU A 354 13.03 -11.53 1.94
N LEU A 355 14.12 -11.98 1.35
CA LEU A 355 15.07 -12.92 1.93
C LEU A 355 16.48 -12.36 1.92
N THR A 356 17.30 -12.76 2.89
CA THR A 356 18.71 -12.40 2.93
C THR A 356 19.46 -13.00 1.74
N LYS A 357 20.53 -12.33 1.30
CA LYS A 357 21.34 -12.77 0.14
C LYS A 357 22.29 -13.92 0.45
N THR A 358 22.68 -14.05 1.71
CA THR A 358 23.70 -15.00 2.18
C THR A 358 23.12 -15.98 3.16
N GLU A 359 23.66 -17.17 3.21
CA GLU A 359 23.32 -18.18 4.22
C GLU A 359 23.81 -17.77 5.65
N PRO A 360 23.08 -18.16 6.70
CA PRO A 360 21.79 -18.84 6.62
C PRO A 360 20.70 -17.90 6.07
N TYR A 361 19.88 -18.39 5.15
CA TYR A 361 18.79 -17.60 4.59
C TYR A 361 17.73 -17.34 5.67
N THR A 362 17.37 -16.09 5.81
CA THR A 362 16.35 -15.61 6.75
C THR A 362 15.52 -14.53 6.08
N LEU A 363 14.49 -14.03 6.77
CA LEU A 363 13.76 -12.86 6.30
C LEU A 363 14.68 -11.64 6.29
N SER A 364 14.62 -10.85 5.22
CA SER A 364 15.11 -9.47 5.22
C SER A 364 14.17 -8.58 6.03
N SER A 365 14.53 -7.31 6.21
CA SER A 365 13.61 -6.31 6.80
C SER A 365 12.28 -6.23 6.07
N GLN A 366 12.30 -6.24 4.72
CA GLN A 366 11.09 -6.33 3.90
C GLN A 366 10.32 -7.63 4.16
N GLY A 367 11.02 -8.75 4.18
CA GLY A 367 10.43 -10.05 4.44
C GLY A 367 9.76 -10.13 5.81
N LEU A 368 10.38 -9.53 6.83
CA LEU A 368 9.81 -9.44 8.16
C LEU A 368 8.50 -8.65 8.16
N ILE A 369 8.47 -7.46 7.54
CA ILE A 369 7.23 -6.69 7.38
C ILE A 369 6.21 -7.52 6.60
N TYR A 370 6.58 -8.01 5.41
CA TYR A 370 5.65 -8.69 4.51
C TYR A 370 4.97 -9.91 5.14
N THR A 371 5.71 -10.70 5.92
CA THR A 371 5.18 -11.93 6.54
C THR A 371 4.53 -11.71 7.90
N SER A 372 4.82 -10.60 8.59
CA SER A 372 4.35 -10.36 9.96
C SER A 372 3.28 -9.28 10.09
N LEU A 373 3.05 -8.49 9.03
CA LEU A 373 2.01 -7.46 9.05
C LEU A 373 0.64 -8.11 9.18
N THR A 374 -0.23 -7.45 9.94
CA THR A 374 -1.60 -7.92 10.20
C THR A 374 -2.31 -8.39 8.93
N SER A 375 -3.11 -9.44 9.07
CA SER A 375 -4.09 -9.90 8.08
C SER A 375 -5.50 -9.36 8.37
N PHE A 376 -5.62 -8.47 9.38
CA PHE A 376 -6.90 -8.02 9.94
C PHE A 376 -7.83 -9.17 10.34
N ASP A 377 -7.23 -10.29 10.80
CA ASP A 377 -8.01 -11.41 11.32
C ASP A 377 -8.84 -10.98 12.54
N LYS A 378 -10.13 -11.23 12.46
CA LYS A 378 -11.10 -10.93 13.53
C LYS A 378 -11.56 -12.18 14.29
N THR A 379 -10.93 -13.29 14.03
CA THR A 379 -11.25 -14.56 14.71
C THR A 379 -10.32 -14.84 15.89
N THR A 380 -9.11 -14.29 15.85
CA THR A 380 -8.12 -14.42 16.92
C THR A 380 -8.32 -13.34 17.98
N TRP A 381 -8.42 -13.79 19.23
CA TRP A 381 -8.50 -12.94 20.41
C TRP A 381 -7.21 -13.06 21.21
N LEU A 382 -6.53 -11.94 21.39
CA LEU A 382 -5.22 -11.88 22.05
C LEU A 382 -5.40 -11.88 23.58
N ASN A 383 -4.51 -12.53 24.32
CA ASN A 383 -4.49 -12.44 25.78
C ASN A 383 -3.85 -11.11 26.20
N PRO A 384 -4.60 -10.17 26.81
CA PRO A 384 -4.07 -8.86 27.17
C PRO A 384 -3.06 -8.89 28.32
N ALA A 385 -2.96 -10.00 29.09
CA ALA A 385 -1.93 -10.20 30.09
C ALA A 385 -0.59 -10.68 29.50
N LYS A 386 -0.46 -10.71 28.19
CA LYS A 386 0.77 -10.94 27.42
C LYS A 386 1.09 -9.72 26.58
N HIS A 387 2.33 -9.59 26.14
CA HIS A 387 2.71 -8.50 25.24
C HIS A 387 1.94 -8.59 23.91
N ILE A 388 1.22 -7.53 23.58
CA ILE A 388 0.50 -7.37 22.31
C ILE A 388 1.31 -6.44 21.43
N LEU A 389 1.86 -6.99 20.34
CA LEU A 389 2.62 -6.23 19.35
C LEU A 389 1.67 -5.46 18.43
N MET A 390 2.07 -4.26 18.03
CA MET A 390 1.21 -3.37 17.25
C MET A 390 0.79 -3.97 15.89
N ASN A 391 1.64 -4.77 15.26
CA ASN A 391 1.33 -5.45 13.99
C ASN A 391 0.32 -6.61 14.11
N THR A 392 -0.14 -6.95 15.31
CA THR A 392 -1.20 -7.95 15.53
C THR A 392 -2.59 -7.30 15.70
N CYS A 393 -2.75 -6.07 15.25
CA CYS A 393 -4.01 -5.36 15.28
C CYS A 393 -5.09 -6.01 14.41
N SER A 394 -6.34 -5.93 14.85
CA SER A 394 -7.52 -6.40 14.11
C SER A 394 -8.07 -5.35 13.13
N SER A 395 -7.66 -4.09 13.32
CA SER A 395 -8.01 -2.98 12.44
C SER A 395 -7.03 -1.81 12.64
N VAL A 396 -6.85 -1.01 11.61
CA VAL A 396 -6.01 0.21 11.63
C VAL A 396 -6.54 1.20 10.61
N CYS A 397 -6.35 2.49 10.83
CA CYS A 397 -6.60 3.46 9.77
C CYS A 397 -5.68 3.15 8.57
N SER A 398 -6.24 3.07 7.39
CA SER A 398 -5.51 2.75 6.17
C SER A 398 -5.96 3.63 5.01
N LEU A 399 -5.16 3.68 3.94
CA LEU A 399 -5.51 4.39 2.71
C LEU A 399 -6.72 3.80 1.97
N ALA A 400 -7.21 2.61 2.35
CA ALA A 400 -8.46 2.08 1.83
C ALA A 400 -9.67 2.84 2.37
N ASP A 401 -9.58 3.43 3.57
CA ASP A 401 -10.63 4.26 4.14
C ASP A 401 -10.69 5.61 3.43
N ALA A 402 -11.87 6.01 2.98
CA ALA A 402 -12.06 7.24 2.20
C ALA A 402 -11.58 8.53 2.91
N ASN A 403 -11.44 8.50 4.23
CA ASN A 403 -11.02 9.63 5.06
C ASN A 403 -9.62 9.46 5.67
N ALA A 404 -8.89 8.40 5.35
CA ALA A 404 -7.56 8.19 5.87
C ALA A 404 -6.55 9.03 5.10
N LEU A 405 -5.87 9.95 5.79
CA LEU A 405 -4.84 10.81 5.20
C LEU A 405 -3.54 10.06 4.91
N ALA A 406 -3.19 9.07 5.76
CA ALA A 406 -2.09 8.14 5.58
C ALA A 406 -2.22 7.00 6.59
N SER A 407 -1.78 5.80 6.25
CA SER A 407 -1.67 4.70 7.21
C SER A 407 -0.51 4.94 8.19
N PRO A 408 -0.57 4.43 9.42
CA PRO A 408 0.64 4.24 10.20
C PRO A 408 1.55 3.24 9.48
N ARG A 409 2.82 3.22 9.85
CA ARG A 409 3.82 2.31 9.28
C ARG A 409 4.26 1.31 10.33
N PHE A 410 4.53 0.09 9.91
CA PHE A 410 5.09 -0.94 10.77
C PHE A 410 6.49 -1.28 10.27
N LEU A 411 7.48 -1.01 11.10
CA LEU A 411 8.90 -1.13 10.76
C LEU A 411 9.60 -2.09 11.72
N PRO A 412 10.72 -2.73 11.28
CA PRO A 412 11.48 -3.63 12.15
C PRO A 412 12.01 -2.93 13.40
N ALA A 413 11.81 -3.55 14.56
CA ALA A 413 12.27 -3.01 15.83
C ALA A 413 13.77 -3.28 16.11
N ASN A 414 14.42 -4.10 15.27
CA ASN A 414 15.81 -4.52 15.43
C ASN A 414 16.12 -5.16 16.79
N ASP A 415 15.11 -5.81 17.38
CA ASP A 415 15.25 -6.57 18.62
C ASP A 415 15.62 -8.03 18.36
N ALA A 416 15.92 -8.77 19.44
CA ALA A 416 16.28 -10.18 19.37
C ALA A 416 15.12 -11.09 18.95
N TYR A 417 13.89 -10.58 18.96
CA TYR A 417 12.66 -11.34 18.69
C TYR A 417 12.14 -11.15 17.25
N GLY A 418 12.73 -10.21 16.48
CA GLY A 418 12.30 -9.89 15.14
C GLY A 418 10.85 -9.35 15.12
N THR A 419 10.59 -8.33 15.94
CA THR A 419 9.27 -7.70 16.05
C THR A 419 9.17 -6.45 15.18
N LEU A 420 7.94 -5.94 15.04
CA LEU A 420 7.65 -4.68 14.37
C LEU A 420 7.08 -3.68 15.36
N TYR A 421 7.47 -2.42 15.24
CA TYR A 421 6.83 -1.31 15.92
C TYR A 421 5.99 -0.49 14.94
N MET A 422 4.94 0.16 15.42
CA MET A 422 4.13 1.10 14.66
C MET A 422 4.80 2.47 14.69
N SER A 423 5.16 3.01 13.55
CA SER A 423 5.84 4.30 13.39
C SER A 423 4.94 5.36 12.79
N ASN A 424 5.40 6.61 12.87
CA ASN A 424 4.74 7.76 12.26
C ASN A 424 3.26 7.86 12.68
N VAL A 425 2.98 7.64 13.97
CA VAL A 425 1.63 7.71 14.53
C VAL A 425 1.30 9.18 14.81
N THR A 426 0.95 9.91 13.74
CA THR A 426 0.57 11.32 13.78
C THR A 426 -0.90 11.49 14.17
N SER A 427 -1.35 12.75 14.33
CA SER A 427 -2.72 13.07 14.71
C SER A 427 -3.77 12.37 13.84
N GLY A 428 -4.78 11.80 14.48
CA GLY A 428 -5.89 11.09 13.84
C GLY A 428 -5.61 9.61 13.54
N LYS A 429 -4.36 9.15 13.56
CA LYS A 429 -4.04 7.74 13.34
C LYS A 429 -4.41 6.89 14.53
N TRP A 430 -4.91 5.68 14.25
CA TRP A 430 -5.40 4.75 15.27
C TRP A 430 -5.12 3.30 14.89
N VAL A 431 -5.12 2.44 15.91
CA VAL A 431 -5.01 0.98 15.81
C VAL A 431 -5.98 0.34 16.80
N GLU A 432 -6.52 -0.84 16.45
CA GLU A 432 -7.53 -1.55 17.24
C GLU A 432 -7.17 -3.03 17.38
N PHE A 433 -7.42 -3.56 18.59
CA PHE A 433 -7.10 -4.94 18.94
C PHE A 433 -8.32 -5.65 19.52
N GLN A 434 -8.48 -6.93 19.20
CA GLN A 434 -9.41 -7.82 19.88
C GLN A 434 -8.67 -8.61 20.95
N VAL A 435 -9.15 -8.51 22.19
CA VAL A 435 -8.52 -9.17 23.34
C VAL A 435 -9.53 -9.98 24.13
N ASP A 436 -9.08 -11.08 24.75
CA ASP A 436 -9.87 -11.91 25.66
C ASP A 436 -9.15 -12.03 27.00
N ALA A 437 -9.66 -11.30 27.98
CA ALA A 437 -9.05 -11.23 29.32
C ALA A 437 -9.54 -12.42 30.18
N GLU A 438 -8.63 -13.27 30.61
CA GLU A 438 -8.93 -14.43 31.45
C GLU A 438 -9.37 -14.03 32.88
N LYS A 439 -9.03 -12.82 33.30
CA LYS A 439 -9.35 -12.22 34.62
C LYS A 439 -9.45 -10.70 34.49
N ASN A 440 -9.95 -10.05 35.54
CA ASN A 440 -9.90 -8.59 35.63
C ASN A 440 -8.46 -8.11 35.69
N LEU A 441 -8.16 -7.08 34.90
CA LEU A 441 -6.86 -6.41 34.83
C LEU A 441 -7.09 -4.92 35.13
N SER A 442 -6.05 -4.20 35.60
CA SER A 442 -6.22 -2.86 36.16
C SER A 442 -5.26 -1.80 35.65
N THR A 443 -4.22 -2.20 34.92
CA THR A 443 -3.17 -1.30 34.49
C THR A 443 -2.72 -1.64 33.09
N LEU A 444 -2.76 -0.66 32.19
CA LEU A 444 -2.14 -0.73 30.87
C LEU A 444 -0.72 -0.23 30.95
N ASN A 445 0.23 -1.04 30.51
CA ASN A 445 1.58 -0.59 30.18
C ASN A 445 1.73 -0.53 28.66
N LEU A 446 2.30 0.57 28.14
CA LEU A 446 2.49 0.85 26.72
C LEU A 446 3.92 1.28 26.47
N CYS A 447 4.63 0.58 25.59
CA CYS A 447 5.95 0.95 25.13
C CYS A 447 5.84 1.94 23.97
N TYR A 448 6.36 3.16 24.14
CA TYR A 448 6.27 4.24 23.17
C TYR A 448 7.58 5.03 23.05
N LEU A 449 7.73 5.74 21.94
CA LEU A 449 8.74 6.76 21.71
C LEU A 449 8.05 7.96 21.07
N ALA A 450 8.00 9.09 21.79
CA ALA A 450 7.34 10.31 21.32
C ALA A 450 8.37 11.36 20.85
N TYR A 451 8.29 11.75 19.57
CA TYR A 451 9.15 12.79 19.00
C TYR A 451 8.72 14.21 19.41
N SER A 452 7.47 14.37 19.76
CA SER A 452 6.89 15.59 20.30
C SER A 452 5.90 15.26 21.40
N LYS A 453 5.53 16.24 22.20
CA LYS A 453 4.42 16.11 23.15
C LYS A 453 3.17 15.62 22.38
N SER A 454 2.65 14.46 22.78
CA SER A 454 1.57 13.76 22.10
C SER A 454 0.41 13.48 23.07
N ASN A 455 -0.81 13.36 22.54
CA ASN A 455 -1.99 12.99 23.32
C ASN A 455 -2.56 11.70 22.75
N LEU A 456 -2.51 10.62 23.53
CA LEU A 456 -3.04 9.32 23.19
C LEU A 456 -4.39 9.08 23.85
N GLN A 457 -5.41 8.83 23.07
CA GLN A 457 -6.74 8.40 23.55
C GLN A 457 -6.81 6.86 23.52
N ILE A 458 -7.31 6.31 24.61
CA ILE A 458 -7.50 4.88 24.79
C ILE A 458 -8.98 4.62 24.98
N SER A 459 -9.53 3.72 24.15
CA SER A 459 -10.94 3.32 24.24
C SER A 459 -11.05 1.81 24.42
N VAL A 460 -12.03 1.39 25.22
CA VAL A 460 -12.41 -0.01 25.41
C VAL A 460 -13.87 -0.14 24.99
N ASP A 461 -14.17 -1.06 24.09
CA ASP A 461 -15.51 -1.32 23.53
C ASP A 461 -16.20 -0.04 23.01
N GLY A 462 -15.42 0.83 22.39
CA GLY A 462 -15.86 2.11 21.83
C GLY A 462 -16.01 3.25 22.85
N ALA A 463 -15.93 2.98 24.15
CA ALA A 463 -15.96 4.01 25.18
C ALA A 463 -14.53 4.52 25.47
N VAL A 464 -14.34 5.84 25.49
CA VAL A 464 -13.06 6.45 25.90
C VAL A 464 -12.88 6.23 27.40
N VAL A 465 -11.79 5.54 27.76
CA VAL A 465 -11.47 5.23 29.17
C VAL A 465 -10.32 6.09 29.70
N ALA A 466 -9.44 6.60 28.82
CA ALA A 466 -8.38 7.52 29.18
C ALA A 466 -7.98 8.40 27.99
N THR A 467 -7.44 9.57 28.28
CA THR A 467 -6.67 10.41 27.37
C THR A 467 -5.43 10.82 28.11
N VAL A 468 -4.28 10.34 27.64
CA VAL A 468 -3.00 10.52 28.35
C VAL A 468 -2.08 11.42 27.54
N GLU A 469 -1.40 12.30 28.24
CA GLU A 469 -0.36 13.13 27.68
C GLU A 469 0.97 12.38 27.75
N LEU A 470 1.60 12.19 26.60
CA LEU A 470 2.91 11.58 26.46
C LEU A 470 3.92 12.72 26.23
N PRO A 471 4.85 12.98 27.17
CA PRO A 471 5.91 13.95 26.94
C PRO A 471 6.82 13.48 25.80
N ARG A 472 7.53 14.41 25.17
CA ARG A 472 8.61 14.05 24.25
C ARG A 472 9.58 13.12 24.98
N SER A 473 9.96 12.02 24.34
CA SER A 473 10.95 11.09 24.87
C SER A 473 12.30 11.79 24.98
N ALA A 474 12.89 11.74 26.16
CA ALA A 474 14.27 12.18 26.34
C ALA A 474 15.19 11.19 25.63
N ASP A 475 16.28 11.69 25.05
CA ASP A 475 17.31 10.88 24.39
C ASP A 475 16.78 10.00 23.24
N ASP A 476 15.60 10.34 22.68
CA ASP A 476 14.92 9.54 21.66
C ASP A 476 14.83 8.04 22.00
N ALA A 477 14.67 7.75 23.30
CA ALA A 477 14.58 6.39 23.84
C ALA A 477 13.12 5.94 23.99
N TRP A 478 12.94 4.63 24.00
CA TRP A 478 11.66 4.02 24.34
C TRP A 478 11.34 4.20 25.83
N HIS A 479 10.07 4.50 26.12
CA HIS A 479 9.53 4.69 27.45
C HIS A 479 8.32 3.80 27.67
N ILE A 480 8.02 3.51 28.92
CA ILE A 480 6.81 2.79 29.32
C ILE A 480 5.85 3.76 30.00
N LEU A 481 4.68 3.94 29.40
CA LEU A 481 3.53 4.52 30.07
C LEU A 481 2.88 3.45 30.94
N SER A 482 2.55 3.79 32.19
CA SER A 482 1.68 2.97 33.04
C SER A 482 0.43 3.77 33.38
N GLU A 483 -0.73 3.32 32.92
CA GLU A 483 -2.01 4.01 33.11
C GLU A 483 -3.02 3.06 33.76
N LYS A 484 -3.76 3.58 34.75
CA LYS A 484 -4.83 2.81 35.42
C LYS A 484 -6.06 2.71 34.53
N ILE A 485 -6.20 1.56 33.88
CA ILE A 485 -7.35 1.23 33.03
C ILE A 485 -7.89 -0.12 33.45
N ALA A 486 -9.12 -0.15 33.94
CA ALA A 486 -9.79 -1.39 34.27
C ALA A 486 -10.22 -2.13 33.00
N LEU A 487 -9.81 -3.37 32.87
CA LEU A 487 -10.26 -4.29 31.85
C LEU A 487 -10.91 -5.49 32.55
N THR A 488 -12.21 -5.67 32.38
CA THR A 488 -12.93 -6.79 33.01
C THR A 488 -12.59 -8.12 32.36
N GLN A 489 -12.87 -9.22 33.03
CA GLN A 489 -12.79 -10.55 32.40
C GLN A 489 -13.72 -10.64 31.19
N GLY A 490 -13.23 -11.21 30.08
CA GLY A 490 -14.00 -11.43 28.85
C GLY A 490 -13.39 -10.74 27.63
N LYS A 491 -14.17 -10.69 26.58
CA LYS A 491 -13.79 -10.15 25.26
C LYS A 491 -14.00 -8.67 25.17
N HIS A 492 -12.96 -7.95 24.70
CA HIS A 492 -12.98 -6.51 24.54
C HIS A 492 -12.30 -6.09 23.23
N THR A 493 -12.67 -4.91 22.75
CA THR A 493 -11.97 -4.20 21.69
C THR A 493 -11.23 -3.01 22.29
N ILE A 494 -9.91 -2.94 22.10
CA ILE A 494 -9.07 -1.84 22.59
C ILE A 494 -8.63 -1.02 21.38
N ARG A 495 -8.88 0.30 21.42
CA ARG A 495 -8.39 1.24 20.42
C ARG A 495 -7.41 2.23 21.03
N LEU A 496 -6.27 2.39 20.35
CA LEU A 496 -5.29 3.43 20.60
C LEU A 496 -5.38 4.45 19.48
N GLN A 497 -5.65 5.72 19.79
CA GLN A 497 -5.74 6.80 18.80
C GLN A 497 -4.90 7.99 19.19
N ASN A 498 -3.99 8.40 18.33
CA ASN A 498 -3.26 9.65 18.55
C ASN A 498 -4.14 10.86 18.21
N LEU A 499 -4.31 11.76 19.16
CA LEU A 499 -5.05 13.00 18.97
C LEU A 499 -4.16 14.17 18.54
N SER A 500 -2.88 14.16 18.92
CA SER A 500 -1.91 15.20 18.56
C SER A 500 -0.48 14.72 18.76
N GLY A 501 0.47 15.37 18.08
CA GLY A 501 1.88 15.03 18.14
C GLY A 501 2.27 13.90 17.20
N ASN A 502 3.47 13.36 17.37
CA ASN A 502 4.02 12.25 16.59
C ASN A 502 4.76 11.28 17.51
N MET A 503 4.46 9.99 17.38
CA MET A 503 5.05 8.93 18.20
C MET A 503 5.18 7.62 17.44
N ASN A 504 6.01 6.74 17.99
CA ASN A 504 6.05 5.33 17.67
C ASN A 504 5.48 4.53 18.85
N ILE A 505 4.87 3.38 18.58
CA ILE A 505 4.32 2.46 19.58
C ILE A 505 4.81 1.05 19.26
N HIS A 506 5.34 0.34 20.24
CA HIS A 506 5.86 -1.00 20.02
C HIS A 506 4.93 -2.10 20.50
N TRP A 507 4.59 -2.09 21.77
CA TRP A 507 3.73 -3.10 22.39
C TRP A 507 2.90 -2.50 23.53
N MET A 508 1.87 -3.24 23.92
CA MET A 508 1.08 -3.00 25.12
C MET A 508 0.88 -4.30 25.91
N ILE A 509 0.68 -4.18 27.23
CA ILE A 509 0.32 -5.29 28.14
C ILE A 509 -0.56 -4.76 29.25
N PHE A 510 -1.51 -5.55 29.71
CA PHE A 510 -2.34 -5.27 30.88
C PHE A 510 -1.94 -6.14 32.07
N ASN A 511 -1.87 -5.54 33.26
CA ASN A 511 -1.56 -6.22 34.51
C ASN A 511 -2.70 -6.10 35.53
#